data_6980a050c26a2b97eabd4e3232942656
#
_entry.id   6980a050c26a2b97eabd4e3232942656
#
_cell.length_a   1.000
_cell.length_b   1.000
_cell.length_c   1.000
_cell.angle_alpha   90.00
_cell.angle_beta   90.00
_cell.angle_gamma   90.00
#
_symmetry.space_group_name_H-M   'P 1'
#
loop_
_entity.id
_entity.type
_entity.pdbx_description
1 polymer ?
#
loop_
_entity_poly.entity_id
_entity_poly.type
_entity_poly.pdbx_seq_one_letter_code
_entity_poly.pdbx_strand_id
1 'polypeptide(L)'
;MLTVGLSDQMNTFKQLHHRVGMEIQKVFINPMITYPLLVSEKEAEEGVVIVDIGSEVTDITIVKERQVQYFRTIAVGAELINNDLKSILPIGCNINKIKHLYGKAMGNDIPENVVIQIGNKEVIHRNIATVIEARLIDIAELVMKVVKESGFESQVNGYVLTGG
;
A
#
# COMPACT_ATOMS: atom_id res chain seq x y z
N MET A 1 -2.95 -23.29 -0.35
CA MET A 1 -1.84 -22.29 -0.49
C MET A 1 -0.69 -22.72 0.41
N LEU A 2 0.54 -22.75 -0.08
CA LEU A 2 1.75 -22.96 0.71
C LEU A 2 2.39 -21.59 1.01
N THR A 3 2.49 -21.22 2.28
CA THR A 3 3.17 -19.99 2.72
C THR A 3 4.55 -20.37 3.25
N VAL A 4 5.58 -19.77 2.69
CA VAL A 4 6.98 -20.00 3.09
C VAL A 4 7.51 -18.72 3.73
N GLY A 5 8.16 -18.84 4.87
CA GLY A 5 8.80 -17.74 5.59
C GLY A 5 10.17 -18.13 6.13
N LEU A 6 10.91 -17.16 6.66
CA LEU A 6 12.22 -17.40 7.26
C LEU A 6 12.05 -18.12 8.61
N SER A 7 12.48 -19.39 8.66
CA SER A 7 12.37 -20.25 9.84
C SER A 7 13.04 -19.64 11.09
N ASP A 8 14.19 -18.99 10.92
CA ASP A 8 14.95 -18.41 12.02
C ASP A 8 14.24 -17.23 12.68
N GLN A 9 13.59 -16.38 11.89
CA GLN A 9 12.78 -15.28 12.43
C GLN A 9 11.58 -15.82 13.20
N MET A 10 10.90 -16.84 12.68
CA MET A 10 9.77 -17.47 13.36
C MET A 10 10.20 -18.16 14.65
N ASN A 11 11.33 -18.84 14.65
CA ASN A 11 11.87 -19.49 15.85
C ASN A 11 12.27 -18.46 16.90
N THR A 12 12.92 -17.38 16.51
CA THR A 12 13.25 -16.26 17.41
C THR A 12 12.00 -15.66 18.03
N PHE A 13 10.97 -15.42 17.23
CA PHE A 13 9.69 -14.91 17.71
C PHE A 13 9.02 -15.84 18.73
N LYS A 14 8.99 -17.14 18.45
CA LYS A 14 8.47 -18.16 19.39
C LYS A 14 9.26 -18.19 20.69
N GLN A 15 10.59 -18.15 20.62
CA GLN A 15 11.45 -18.15 21.81
C GLN A 15 11.23 -16.92 22.70
N LEU A 16 11.08 -15.73 22.09
CA LEU A 16 10.80 -14.49 22.83
C LEU A 16 9.48 -14.58 23.60
N HIS A 17 8.43 -15.09 22.97
CA HIS A 17 7.12 -15.27 23.62
C HIS A 17 7.20 -16.30 24.77
N HIS A 18 7.89 -17.41 24.55
CA HIS A 18 8.08 -18.41 25.58
C HIS A 18 8.85 -17.87 26.82
N ARG A 19 9.82 -16.98 26.61
CA ARG A 19 10.57 -16.32 27.70
C ARG A 19 9.70 -15.46 28.60
N VAL A 20 8.63 -14.91 28.12
CA VAL A 20 7.67 -14.10 28.89
C VAL A 20 6.44 -14.91 29.32
N GLY A 21 6.51 -16.24 29.26
CA GLY A 21 5.46 -17.15 29.73
C GLY A 21 4.25 -17.25 28.77
N MET A 22 4.40 -16.85 27.51
CA MET A 22 3.34 -16.96 26.49
C MET A 22 3.62 -18.11 25.55
N GLU A 23 2.57 -18.88 25.21
CA GLU A 23 2.62 -19.95 24.23
C GLU A 23 1.85 -19.53 22.96
N ILE A 24 2.51 -19.59 21.80
CA ILE A 24 1.90 -19.27 20.51
C ILE A 24 1.10 -20.48 20.04
N GLN A 25 -0.22 -20.37 20.05
CA GLN A 25 -1.13 -21.44 19.63
C GLN A 25 -1.24 -21.54 18.10
N LYS A 26 -1.30 -20.40 17.41
CA LYS A 26 -1.45 -20.35 15.95
C LYS A 26 -0.73 -19.13 15.38
N VAL A 27 -0.28 -19.25 14.13
CA VAL A 27 0.32 -18.17 13.35
C VAL A 27 -0.45 -18.05 12.06
N PHE A 28 -0.84 -16.82 11.72
CA PHE A 28 -1.53 -16.49 10.49
C PHE A 28 -0.73 -15.41 9.75
N ILE A 29 -0.82 -15.40 8.43
CA ILE A 29 -0.37 -14.23 7.65
C ILE A 29 -1.47 -13.17 7.67
N ASN A 30 -1.06 -11.90 7.66
CA ASN A 30 -1.97 -10.75 7.73
C ASN A 30 -3.17 -10.85 6.77
N PRO A 31 -2.99 -11.14 5.48
CA PRO A 31 -4.10 -11.21 4.54
C PRO A 31 -5.22 -12.18 4.92
N MET A 32 -4.88 -13.29 5.58
CA MET A 32 -5.90 -14.28 6.00
C MET A 32 -6.80 -13.77 7.12
N ILE A 33 -6.32 -12.79 7.89
CA ILE A 33 -7.08 -12.20 9.01
C ILE A 33 -7.82 -10.95 8.57
N THR A 34 -7.21 -10.16 7.68
CA THR A 34 -7.68 -8.82 7.33
C THR A 34 -8.72 -8.82 6.22
N TYR A 35 -8.63 -9.75 5.24
CA TYR A 35 -9.57 -9.72 4.11
C TYR A 35 -11.05 -9.77 4.51
N PRO A 36 -11.48 -10.54 5.54
CA PRO A 36 -12.90 -10.59 5.90
C PRO A 36 -13.44 -9.28 6.49
N LEU A 37 -12.54 -8.37 6.87
CA LEU A 37 -12.89 -7.03 7.39
C LEU A 37 -12.95 -5.98 6.27
N LEU A 38 -12.37 -6.27 5.11
CA LEU A 38 -12.16 -5.30 4.02
C LEU A 38 -13.13 -5.52 2.85
N VAL A 39 -13.63 -6.73 2.68
CA VAL A 39 -14.46 -7.12 1.53
C VAL A 39 -15.72 -7.85 1.99
N SER A 40 -16.79 -7.71 1.23
CA SER A 40 -18.03 -8.45 1.45
C SER A 40 -17.86 -9.94 1.10
N GLU A 41 -18.76 -10.80 1.62
CA GLU A 41 -18.79 -12.22 1.27
C GLU A 41 -18.94 -12.45 -0.24
N LYS A 42 -19.70 -11.59 -0.91
CA LYS A 42 -19.92 -11.65 -2.36
C LYS A 42 -18.63 -11.37 -3.13
N GLU A 43 -17.92 -10.29 -2.78
CA GLU A 43 -16.63 -9.96 -3.39
C GLU A 43 -15.59 -11.06 -3.15
N ALA A 44 -15.56 -11.60 -1.92
CA ALA A 44 -14.66 -12.70 -1.58
C ALA A 44 -14.96 -14.00 -2.34
N GLU A 45 -16.23 -14.24 -2.69
CA GLU A 45 -16.64 -15.39 -3.51
C GLU A 45 -16.30 -15.19 -4.99
N GLU A 46 -16.65 -14.02 -5.55
CA GLU A 46 -16.54 -13.72 -6.98
C GLU A 46 -15.10 -13.43 -7.43
N GLY A 47 -14.25 -12.98 -6.53
CA GLY A 47 -12.85 -12.65 -6.79
C GLY A 47 -12.55 -11.16 -6.67
N VAL A 48 -11.61 -10.81 -5.80
CA VAL A 48 -11.21 -9.44 -5.52
C VAL A 48 -9.71 -9.35 -5.24
N VAL A 49 -9.08 -8.25 -5.67
CA VAL A 49 -7.73 -7.88 -5.31
C VAL A 49 -7.77 -6.86 -4.18
N ILE A 50 -7.09 -7.13 -3.09
CA ILE A 50 -6.88 -6.18 -2.00
C ILE A 50 -5.46 -5.66 -2.12
N VAL A 51 -5.32 -4.34 -2.18
CA VAL A 51 -4.04 -3.63 -2.29
C VAL A 51 -3.86 -2.78 -1.04
N ASP A 52 -2.96 -3.21 -0.17
CA ASP A 52 -2.61 -2.49 1.07
C ASP A 52 -1.32 -1.70 0.84
N ILE A 53 -1.47 -0.38 0.64
CA ILE A 53 -0.35 0.53 0.38
C ILE A 53 0.17 1.07 1.70
N GLY A 54 1.21 0.43 2.24
CA GLY A 54 1.91 0.89 3.44
C GLY A 54 2.95 1.97 3.14
N SER A 55 3.76 2.30 4.14
CA SER A 55 4.82 3.30 4.01
C SER A 55 5.95 2.81 3.08
N GLU A 56 6.47 1.63 3.29
CA GLU A 56 7.65 1.09 2.58
C GLU A 56 7.30 -0.02 1.60
N VAL A 57 6.20 -0.73 1.85
CA VAL A 57 5.77 -1.88 1.07
C VAL A 57 4.31 -1.77 0.68
N THR A 58 3.94 -2.46 -0.39
CA THR A 58 2.55 -2.68 -0.77
C THR A 58 2.27 -4.17 -0.80
N ASP A 59 1.26 -4.59 -0.06
CA ASP A 59 0.77 -5.96 -0.02
C ASP A 59 -0.38 -6.15 -1.01
N ILE A 60 -0.27 -7.19 -1.83
CA ILE A 60 -1.25 -7.52 -2.86
C ILE A 60 -1.81 -8.89 -2.53
N THR A 61 -3.10 -8.94 -2.22
CA THR A 61 -3.82 -10.16 -1.86
C THR A 61 -4.94 -10.42 -2.86
N ILE A 62 -5.01 -11.62 -3.40
CA ILE A 62 -6.13 -12.05 -4.24
C ILE A 62 -6.97 -13.03 -3.44
N VAL A 63 -8.24 -12.70 -3.27
CA VAL A 63 -9.24 -13.51 -2.59
C VAL A 63 -10.26 -13.97 -3.62
N LYS A 64 -10.58 -15.26 -3.63
CA LYS A 64 -11.62 -15.88 -4.44
C LYS A 64 -12.12 -17.13 -3.75
N GLU A 65 -13.41 -17.48 -3.94
CA GLU A 65 -14.02 -18.62 -3.26
C GLU A 65 -13.83 -18.56 -1.74
N ARG A 66 -13.87 -17.33 -1.18
CA ARG A 66 -13.65 -17.00 0.24
C ARG A 66 -12.30 -17.48 0.80
N GLN A 67 -11.31 -17.57 -0.07
CA GLN A 67 -9.97 -17.99 0.31
C GLN A 67 -8.91 -17.07 -0.31
N VAL A 68 -7.82 -16.85 0.41
CA VAL A 68 -6.64 -16.19 -0.15
C VAL A 68 -6.00 -17.16 -1.16
N GLN A 69 -6.06 -16.80 -2.44
CA GLN A 69 -5.50 -17.59 -3.53
C GLN A 69 -4.06 -17.20 -3.84
N TYR A 70 -3.74 -15.92 -3.67
CA TYR A 70 -2.42 -15.37 -3.94
C TYR A 70 -2.10 -14.22 -3.00
N PHE A 71 -0.83 -14.12 -2.62
CA PHE A 71 -0.30 -13.03 -1.81
C PHE A 71 1.11 -12.69 -2.25
N ARG A 72 1.40 -11.41 -2.39
CA ARG A 72 2.74 -10.90 -2.69
C ARG A 72 2.93 -9.53 -2.08
N THR A 73 4.10 -9.30 -1.46
CA THR A 73 4.58 -8.00 -1.03
C THR A 73 5.55 -7.45 -2.07
N ILE A 74 5.40 -6.20 -2.45
CA ILE A 74 6.37 -5.45 -3.25
C ILE A 74 7.01 -4.35 -2.40
N ALA A 75 8.31 -4.12 -2.58
CA ALA A 75 9.09 -3.13 -1.82
C ALA A 75 8.89 -1.70 -2.40
N VAL A 76 7.63 -1.28 -2.50
CA VAL A 76 7.19 0.03 -2.98
C VAL A 76 6.04 0.47 -2.10
N GLY A 77 6.10 1.69 -1.56
CA GLY A 77 5.07 2.24 -0.68
C GLY A 77 5.04 3.77 -0.71
N ALA A 78 4.22 4.36 0.14
CA ALA A 78 3.95 5.79 0.18
C ALA A 78 5.18 6.66 0.53
N GLU A 79 6.25 6.07 1.12
CA GLU A 79 7.49 6.81 1.39
C GLU A 79 8.22 7.24 0.12
N LEU A 80 8.01 6.55 -1.01
CA LEU A 80 8.54 7.01 -2.29
C LEU A 80 7.92 8.33 -2.73
N ILE A 81 6.63 8.56 -2.44
CA ILE A 81 5.97 9.86 -2.68
C ILE A 81 6.66 10.95 -1.85
N ASN A 82 6.97 10.66 -0.58
CA ASN A 82 7.67 11.62 0.28
C ASN A 82 9.05 11.96 -0.27
N ASN A 83 9.78 10.97 -0.79
CA ASN A 83 11.09 11.16 -1.38
C ASN A 83 11.03 12.00 -2.67
N ASP A 84 10.05 11.78 -3.52
CA ASP A 84 9.84 12.59 -4.72
C ASP A 84 9.48 14.04 -4.36
N LEU A 85 8.60 14.24 -3.39
CA LEU A 85 8.22 15.57 -2.90
C LEU A 85 9.39 16.35 -2.29
N LYS A 86 10.36 15.68 -1.67
CA LYS A 86 11.59 16.33 -1.15
C LYS A 86 12.37 17.04 -2.26
N SER A 87 12.28 16.59 -3.51
CA SER A 87 13.00 17.20 -4.64
C SER A 87 12.43 18.57 -5.06
N ILE A 88 11.14 18.81 -4.83
CA ILE A 88 10.44 20.03 -5.26
C ILE A 88 10.11 20.97 -4.11
N LEU A 89 10.16 20.49 -2.86
CA LEU A 89 9.77 21.24 -1.66
C LEU A 89 10.98 21.87 -0.97
N PRO A 90 10.78 22.93 -0.17
CA PRO A 90 11.85 23.55 0.63
C PRO A 90 12.49 22.57 1.61
N ILE A 91 13.82 22.68 1.78
CA ILE A 91 14.56 21.88 2.75
C ILE A 91 14.05 22.17 4.17
N GLY A 92 13.84 21.08 4.95
CA GLY A 92 13.40 21.17 6.35
C GLY A 92 11.89 21.33 6.56
N CYS A 93 11.07 21.34 5.49
CA CYS A 93 9.63 21.33 5.65
C CYS A 93 9.12 19.91 6.07
N ASN A 94 7.97 19.88 6.73
CA ASN A 94 7.33 18.62 7.10
C ASN A 94 6.54 18.06 5.90
N ILE A 95 7.14 17.11 5.16
CA ILE A 95 6.58 16.52 3.93
C ILE A 95 5.21 15.86 4.20
N ASN A 96 5.09 15.09 5.29
CA ASN A 96 3.83 14.41 5.62
C ASN A 96 2.70 15.42 5.85
N LYS A 97 2.99 16.52 6.53
CA LYS A 97 2.01 17.60 6.73
C LYS A 97 1.60 18.25 5.40
N ILE A 98 2.56 18.50 4.51
CA ILE A 98 2.29 19.08 3.19
C ILE A 98 1.48 18.11 2.35
N LYS A 99 1.85 16.84 2.30
CA LYS A 99 1.12 15.79 1.62
C LYS A 99 -0.33 15.70 2.12
N HIS A 100 -0.55 15.75 3.42
CA HIS A 100 -1.89 15.70 4.01
C HIS A 100 -2.73 16.94 3.68
N LEU A 101 -2.15 18.14 3.72
CA LEU A 101 -2.88 19.40 3.49
C LEU A 101 -3.11 19.70 2.00
N TYR A 102 -2.15 19.39 1.15
CA TYR A 102 -2.12 19.81 -0.26
C TYR A 102 -2.04 18.64 -1.25
N GLY A 103 -1.91 17.41 -0.76
CA GLY A 103 -1.86 16.23 -1.62
C GLY A 103 -3.18 15.99 -2.35
N LYS A 104 -3.09 15.73 -3.64
CA LYS A 104 -4.19 15.26 -4.49
C LYS A 104 -3.66 14.15 -5.37
N ALA A 105 -4.50 13.15 -5.61
CA ALA A 105 -4.16 12.03 -6.49
C ALA A 105 -4.20 12.40 -7.97
N MET A 106 -4.88 13.51 -8.33
CA MET A 106 -5.02 13.97 -9.71
C MET A 106 -4.65 15.45 -9.79
N GLY A 107 -3.58 15.76 -10.55
CA GLY A 107 -3.10 17.12 -10.75
C GLY A 107 -4.06 18.01 -11.55
N ASN A 108 -4.84 17.42 -12.44
CA ASN A 108 -5.82 18.15 -13.27
C ASN A 108 -6.98 18.75 -12.47
N ASP A 109 -7.24 18.28 -11.26
CA ASP A 109 -8.26 18.83 -10.37
C ASP A 109 -7.84 20.18 -9.75
N ILE A 110 -6.59 20.61 -9.98
CA ILE A 110 -6.02 21.83 -9.43
C ILE A 110 -5.76 22.83 -10.55
N PRO A 111 -6.27 24.07 -10.45
CA PRO A 111 -5.96 25.13 -11.42
C PRO A 111 -4.45 25.39 -11.51
N GLU A 112 -3.96 25.71 -12.71
CA GLU A 112 -2.51 25.84 -12.99
C GLU A 112 -1.79 26.91 -12.16
N ASN A 113 -2.50 27.98 -11.83
CA ASN A 113 -1.89 29.18 -11.22
C ASN A 113 -2.08 29.27 -9.69
N VAL A 114 -2.52 28.19 -9.04
CA VAL A 114 -2.66 28.19 -7.57
C VAL A 114 -1.29 28.06 -6.92
N VAL A 115 -0.86 29.10 -6.25
CA VAL A 115 0.39 29.15 -5.50
C VAL A 115 0.09 28.97 -4.02
N ILE A 116 0.87 28.14 -3.35
CA ILE A 116 0.82 27.93 -1.89
C ILE A 116 2.15 28.34 -1.25
N GLN A 117 2.08 28.92 -0.07
CA GLN A 117 3.25 29.31 0.68
C GLN A 117 3.71 28.14 1.59
N ILE A 118 4.94 27.68 1.38
CA ILE A 118 5.56 26.64 2.22
C ILE A 118 6.86 27.19 2.80
N GLY A 119 6.82 27.58 4.07
CA GLY A 119 7.93 28.32 4.69
C GLY A 119 8.15 29.64 3.95
N ASN A 120 9.37 29.85 3.46
CA ASN A 120 9.77 31.07 2.74
C ASN A 120 9.71 30.92 1.21
N LYS A 121 9.13 29.83 0.69
CA LYS A 121 9.04 29.58 -0.75
C LYS A 121 7.59 29.46 -1.21
N GLU A 122 7.37 30.00 -2.40
CA GLU A 122 6.15 29.80 -3.17
C GLU A 122 6.27 28.52 -4.00
N VAL A 123 5.25 27.66 -3.94
CA VAL A 123 5.20 26.41 -4.68
C VAL A 123 3.86 26.35 -5.43
N ILE A 124 3.90 25.98 -6.69
CA ILE A 124 2.67 25.78 -7.48
C ILE A 124 2.01 24.49 -6.94
N HIS A 125 0.77 24.62 -6.46
CA HIS A 125 0.03 23.51 -5.83
C HIS A 125 -0.09 22.30 -6.77
N ARG A 126 -0.36 22.56 -8.05
CA ARG A 126 -0.46 21.51 -9.07
C ARG A 126 0.79 20.65 -9.18
N ASN A 127 2.00 21.22 -8.98
CA ASN A 127 3.25 20.45 -9.05
C ASN A 127 3.31 19.37 -7.95
N ILE A 128 2.79 19.67 -6.76
CA ILE A 128 2.72 18.67 -5.67
C ILE A 128 1.81 17.50 -6.09
N ALA A 129 0.63 17.82 -6.61
CA ALA A 129 -0.32 16.81 -7.06
C ALA A 129 0.23 15.98 -8.24
N THR A 130 0.88 16.62 -9.21
CA THR A 130 1.49 15.92 -10.37
C THR A 130 2.56 14.92 -9.93
N VAL A 131 3.38 15.27 -8.94
CA VAL A 131 4.40 14.34 -8.40
C VAL A 131 3.73 13.16 -7.69
N ILE A 132 2.68 13.41 -6.91
CA ILE A 132 1.92 12.36 -6.22
C ILE A 132 1.24 11.44 -7.26
N GLU A 133 0.55 12.02 -8.23
CA GLU A 133 -0.14 11.30 -9.31
C GLU A 133 0.82 10.37 -10.07
N ALA A 134 1.98 10.90 -10.50
CA ALA A 134 2.97 10.09 -11.19
C ALA A 134 3.41 8.86 -10.37
N ARG A 135 3.69 9.05 -9.08
CA ARG A 135 4.08 7.92 -8.21
C ARG A 135 2.94 6.94 -7.97
N LEU A 136 1.70 7.41 -7.85
CA LEU A 136 0.54 6.53 -7.72
C LEU A 136 0.31 5.70 -8.98
N ILE A 137 0.55 6.27 -10.17
CA ILE A 137 0.51 5.53 -11.44
C ILE A 137 1.57 4.43 -11.45
N ASP A 138 2.83 4.72 -11.09
CA ASP A 138 3.89 3.72 -11.01
C ASP A 138 3.52 2.55 -10.07
N ILE A 139 2.94 2.87 -8.89
CA ILE A 139 2.49 1.85 -7.93
C ILE A 139 1.37 0.99 -8.56
N ALA A 140 0.38 1.64 -9.19
CA ALA A 140 -0.73 0.95 -9.83
C ALA A 140 -0.26 0.01 -10.96
N GLU A 141 0.69 0.45 -11.79
CA GLU A 141 1.27 -0.37 -12.84
C GLU A 141 2.00 -1.60 -12.29
N LEU A 142 2.74 -1.44 -11.18
CA LEU A 142 3.38 -2.57 -10.50
C LEU A 142 2.36 -3.55 -9.92
N VAL A 143 1.27 -3.04 -9.31
CA VAL A 143 0.17 -3.88 -8.81
C VAL A 143 -0.46 -4.67 -9.95
N MET A 144 -0.81 -4.01 -11.07
CA MET A 144 -1.39 -4.65 -12.24
C MET A 144 -0.47 -5.74 -12.81
N LYS A 145 0.84 -5.47 -12.86
CA LYS A 145 1.83 -6.47 -13.27
C LYS A 145 1.82 -7.69 -12.37
N VAL A 146 1.78 -7.51 -11.04
CA VAL A 146 1.72 -8.61 -10.07
C VAL A 146 0.44 -9.43 -10.24
N VAL A 147 -0.70 -8.76 -10.41
CA VAL A 147 -1.99 -9.44 -10.64
C VAL A 147 -1.95 -10.26 -11.92
N LYS A 148 -1.37 -9.73 -12.99
CA LYS A 148 -1.19 -10.48 -14.25
C LYS A 148 -0.26 -11.69 -14.09
N GLU A 149 0.88 -11.51 -13.42
CA GLU A 149 1.85 -12.59 -13.14
C GLU A 149 1.27 -13.68 -12.24
N SER A 150 0.27 -13.36 -11.39
CA SER A 150 -0.40 -14.33 -10.53
C SER A 150 -1.25 -15.34 -11.29
N GLY A 151 -1.66 -15.04 -12.53
CA GLY A 151 -2.58 -15.85 -13.33
C GLY A 151 -4.06 -15.71 -12.94
N PHE A 152 -4.41 -14.82 -12.01
CA PHE A 152 -5.79 -14.60 -11.56
C PHE A 152 -6.45 -13.36 -12.18
N GLU A 153 -5.79 -12.63 -13.07
CA GLU A 153 -6.30 -11.37 -13.66
C GLU A 153 -7.73 -11.52 -14.22
N SER A 154 -8.01 -12.59 -14.96
CA SER A 154 -9.34 -12.84 -15.53
C SER A 154 -10.37 -13.39 -14.54
N GLN A 155 -9.98 -13.60 -13.30
CA GLN A 155 -10.80 -14.24 -12.27
C GLN A 155 -11.17 -13.28 -11.12
N VAL A 156 -10.80 -12.02 -11.23
CA VAL A 156 -11.11 -10.98 -10.24
C VAL A 156 -12.00 -9.92 -10.87
N ASN A 157 -12.98 -9.43 -10.10
CA ASN A 157 -14.01 -8.49 -10.56
C ASN A 157 -13.78 -7.07 -10.05
N GLY A 158 -12.80 -6.86 -9.16
CA GLY A 158 -12.56 -5.54 -8.58
C GLY A 158 -11.31 -5.45 -7.74
N TYR A 159 -11.04 -4.21 -7.31
CA TYR A 159 -9.90 -3.86 -6.46
C TYR A 159 -10.40 -3.11 -5.23
N VAL A 160 -9.88 -3.46 -4.07
CA VAL A 160 -10.07 -2.74 -2.79
C VAL A 160 -8.74 -2.16 -2.38
N LEU A 161 -8.70 -0.84 -2.19
CA LEU A 161 -7.50 -0.14 -1.71
C LEU A 161 -7.62 0.10 -0.22
N THR A 162 -6.54 -0.15 0.51
CA THR A 162 -6.39 0.10 1.94
C THR A 162 -4.96 0.55 2.26
N GLY A 163 -4.68 0.86 3.51
CA GLY A 163 -3.40 1.35 3.96
C GLY A 163 -3.44 2.82 4.37
N GLY A 164 -2.28 3.48 4.51
CA GLY A 164 -2.18 4.90 4.87
C GLY A 164 -1.09 5.22 5.86
#